data_a5ab879351e6ead7c64c1ae084af3d72
#
_entry.id   a5ab879351e6ead7c64c1ae084af3d72
#
_cell.length_a   1.000
_cell.length_b   1.000
_cell.length_c   1.000
_cell.angle_alpha   90.00
_cell.angle_beta   90.00
_cell.angle_gamma   90.00
#
_symmetry.space_group_name_H-M   'P 1'
#
loop_
_entity.id
_entity.type
_entity.pdbx_description
1 polymer ?
#
loop_
_entity_poly.entity_id
_entity_poly.type
_entity_poly.pdbx_seq_one_letter_code
_entity_poly.pdbx_strand_id
1 'polypeptide(L)'
;MIDVIRVSGGYGKTDVLQDISFAVKPGEFLGILGPNGSGKTTLLKMLSGTIAPRSGEVLLECRSVGAYQTKELARKMAVLPQKTEQAFSFTVEETVQFGRYAYQSGLFRQLTAEDHDIVKRVMKQTDTLRFAQKSIHELSGGEQQRVYLAQALAQEPEYLLLDEPTSFLDLSFQKSLLDLMKQETAASKLAVVGVFHDVNIASLYCDRLLLLKDGKVEVLDRPEAALSAERIGRVYDTGITALDHPQRANPQFTIKAKTIPQKTEPLFLKERIEQYLPHGIAFSADRPLRLLSPEGGFAWRRKLVFASGNNSGWPHDLSAFEDETLFIQHDAELADCHIVSSESGDLCIVGMKDTAGCLIMWVLVDGCLQDGQFVKAISTAANAAAQHHVPCVLVAATQSGRSADQDAFLIQIQNKTAACVKALID
;
A
#
# COMPACT_ATOMS: atom_id res chain seq x y z
N MET A 1 -14.88 -26.62 -4.59
CA MET A 1 -14.90 -25.80 -3.36
C MET A 1 -13.99 -26.48 -2.33
N ILE A 2 -13.21 -25.71 -1.57
CA ILE A 2 -12.53 -26.20 -0.36
C ILE A 2 -13.39 -25.82 0.82
N ASP A 3 -13.70 -26.79 1.69
CA ASP A 3 -14.44 -26.56 2.93
C ASP A 3 -13.56 -26.97 4.11
N VAL A 4 -13.37 -26.07 5.05
CA VAL A 4 -12.64 -26.27 6.29
C VAL A 4 -13.64 -26.24 7.44
N ILE A 5 -13.79 -27.37 8.15
CA ILE A 5 -14.85 -27.57 9.13
C ILE A 5 -14.23 -27.86 10.49
N ARG A 6 -14.27 -26.88 11.40
CA ARG A 6 -13.79 -26.94 12.79
C ARG A 6 -12.41 -27.60 12.94
N VAL A 7 -11.50 -27.23 12.07
CA VAL A 7 -10.15 -27.79 12.03
C VAL A 7 -9.33 -27.30 13.22
N SER A 8 -8.79 -28.25 13.97
CA SER A 8 -7.77 -27.97 14.99
C SER A 8 -6.59 -28.92 14.82
N GLY A 9 -5.37 -28.44 15.16
CA GLY A 9 -4.18 -29.27 15.10
C GLY A 9 -2.91 -28.45 14.89
N GLY A 10 -1.81 -29.16 14.67
CA GLY A 10 -0.47 -28.58 14.53
C GLY A 10 0.60 -29.64 14.48
N TYR A 11 1.77 -29.34 15.02
CA TYR A 11 2.90 -30.25 15.04
C TYR A 11 3.01 -31.03 16.35
N GLY A 12 3.21 -32.34 16.28
CA GLY A 12 3.33 -33.19 17.46
C GLY A 12 2.06 -33.14 18.33
N LYS A 13 2.20 -32.75 19.60
CA LYS A 13 1.07 -32.66 20.55
C LYS A 13 0.48 -31.25 20.68
N THR A 14 1.05 -30.25 20.04
CA THR A 14 0.65 -28.84 20.20
C THR A 14 -0.34 -28.46 19.11
N ASP A 15 -1.48 -27.88 19.48
CA ASP A 15 -2.43 -27.29 18.55
C ASP A 15 -1.98 -25.87 18.23
N VAL A 16 -1.61 -25.66 16.97
CA VAL A 16 -1.29 -24.35 16.40
C VAL A 16 -2.56 -23.67 15.91
N LEU A 17 -3.52 -24.44 15.42
CA LEU A 17 -4.83 -23.98 14.94
C LEU A 17 -5.93 -24.53 15.84
N GLN A 18 -6.95 -23.72 16.09
CA GLN A 18 -8.05 -24.04 16.99
C GLN A 18 -9.39 -23.63 16.36
N ASP A 19 -10.24 -24.63 16.10
CA ASP A 19 -11.64 -24.48 15.63
C ASP A 19 -11.78 -23.58 14.37
N ILE A 20 -10.93 -23.81 13.39
CA ILE A 20 -10.90 -23.04 12.13
C ILE A 20 -12.02 -23.54 11.21
N SER A 21 -12.87 -22.63 10.76
CA SER A 21 -13.95 -22.95 9.82
C SER A 21 -14.09 -21.86 8.76
N PHE A 22 -14.01 -22.25 7.48
CA PHE A 22 -14.25 -21.37 6.32
C PHE A 22 -14.39 -22.20 5.04
N ALA A 23 -14.82 -21.52 3.97
CA ALA A 23 -14.86 -22.13 2.65
C ALA A 23 -14.21 -21.22 1.60
N VAL A 24 -13.61 -21.83 0.57
CA VAL A 24 -13.04 -21.17 -0.61
C VAL A 24 -13.79 -21.65 -1.86
N LYS A 25 -14.31 -20.69 -2.62
CA LYS A 25 -15.10 -20.96 -3.82
C LYS A 25 -14.20 -21.06 -5.06
N PRO A 26 -14.61 -21.80 -6.09
CA PRO A 26 -13.95 -21.72 -7.39
C PRO A 26 -13.95 -20.28 -7.91
N GLY A 27 -12.82 -19.86 -8.48
CA GLY A 27 -12.66 -18.49 -8.96
C GLY A 27 -12.49 -17.42 -7.86
N GLU A 28 -12.21 -17.82 -6.61
CA GLU A 28 -11.98 -16.93 -5.50
C GLU A 28 -10.48 -16.80 -5.20
N PHE A 29 -10.02 -15.59 -4.93
CA PHE A 29 -8.69 -15.33 -4.39
C PHE A 29 -8.81 -14.98 -2.90
N LEU A 30 -8.54 -15.95 -2.03
CA LEU A 30 -8.53 -15.78 -0.58
C LEU A 30 -7.11 -15.44 -0.08
N GLY A 31 -6.96 -14.31 0.61
CA GLY A 31 -5.72 -13.94 1.30
C GLY A 31 -5.76 -14.34 2.77
N ILE A 32 -4.68 -14.93 3.27
CA ILE A 32 -4.48 -15.24 4.69
C ILE A 32 -3.46 -14.27 5.26
N LEU A 33 -3.87 -13.50 6.27
CA LEU A 33 -3.05 -12.52 6.98
C LEU A 33 -2.94 -12.89 8.47
N GLY A 34 -1.90 -12.40 9.12
CA GLY A 34 -1.68 -12.56 10.56
C GLY A 34 -0.22 -12.49 10.94
N PRO A 35 0.12 -12.28 12.21
CA PRO A 35 1.49 -12.19 12.70
C PRO A 35 2.26 -13.50 12.49
N ASN A 36 3.58 -13.44 12.66
CA ASN A 36 4.41 -14.64 12.65
C ASN A 36 3.99 -15.57 13.80
N GLY A 37 3.93 -16.86 13.51
CA GLY A 37 3.48 -17.86 14.48
C GLY A 37 1.95 -18.01 14.62
N SER A 38 1.13 -17.23 13.92
CA SER A 38 -0.34 -17.35 13.99
C SER A 38 -0.91 -18.63 13.36
N GLY A 39 -0.10 -19.44 12.65
CA GLY A 39 -0.51 -20.71 12.07
C GLY A 39 -0.79 -20.68 10.56
N LYS A 40 -0.47 -19.61 9.83
CA LYS A 40 -0.76 -19.48 8.38
C LYS A 40 -0.21 -20.61 7.54
N THR A 41 1.09 -20.89 7.64
CA THR A 41 1.74 -22.00 6.92
C THR A 41 1.21 -23.37 7.38
N THR A 42 0.87 -23.52 8.66
CA THR A 42 0.24 -24.74 9.19
C THR A 42 -1.13 -24.97 8.55
N LEU A 43 -1.91 -23.89 8.40
CA LEU A 43 -3.21 -23.95 7.71
C LEU A 43 -3.04 -24.36 6.25
N LEU A 44 -2.11 -23.75 5.51
CA LEU A 44 -1.82 -24.18 4.12
C LEU A 44 -1.41 -25.66 4.03
N LYS A 45 -0.59 -26.15 4.96
CA LYS A 45 -0.20 -27.55 5.00
C LYS A 45 -1.35 -28.49 5.31
N MET A 46 -2.35 -28.06 6.09
CA MET A 46 -3.58 -28.82 6.30
C MET A 46 -4.48 -28.79 5.07
N LEU A 47 -4.62 -27.65 4.39
CA LEU A 47 -5.35 -27.54 3.12
C LEU A 47 -4.78 -28.45 2.04
N SER A 48 -3.43 -28.55 1.97
CA SER A 48 -2.75 -29.41 1.00
C SER A 48 -2.74 -30.90 1.38
N GLY A 49 -3.25 -31.28 2.54
CA GLY A 49 -3.17 -32.65 3.05
C GLY A 49 -1.77 -33.08 3.52
N THR A 50 -0.78 -32.16 3.56
CA THR A 50 0.57 -32.42 4.06
C THR A 50 0.58 -32.73 5.55
N ILE A 51 -0.33 -32.09 6.31
CA ILE A 51 -0.56 -32.33 7.73
C ILE A 51 -2.04 -32.64 7.92
N ALA A 52 -2.34 -33.76 8.56
CA ALA A 52 -3.70 -34.09 8.92
C ALA A 52 -4.16 -33.26 10.13
N PRO A 53 -5.38 -32.70 10.13
CA PRO A 53 -5.93 -32.08 11.31
C PRO A 53 -6.13 -33.12 12.43
N ARG A 54 -6.04 -32.68 13.67
CA ARG A 54 -6.30 -33.54 14.84
C ARG A 54 -7.81 -33.69 15.11
N SER A 55 -8.56 -32.65 14.84
CA SER A 55 -10.02 -32.64 14.86
C SER A 55 -10.56 -31.78 13.73
N GLY A 56 -11.80 -31.99 13.37
CA GLY A 56 -12.41 -31.39 12.19
C GLY A 56 -11.90 -32.02 10.90
N GLU A 57 -12.19 -31.42 9.77
CA GLU A 57 -11.82 -31.95 8.46
C GLU A 57 -11.64 -30.86 7.41
N VAL A 58 -10.80 -31.16 6.41
CA VAL A 58 -10.66 -30.37 5.20
C VAL A 58 -11.23 -31.18 4.04
N LEU A 59 -12.25 -30.65 3.41
CA LEU A 59 -12.90 -31.26 2.28
C LEU A 59 -12.52 -30.51 0.99
N LEU A 60 -12.19 -31.27 -0.03
CA LEU A 60 -12.05 -30.80 -1.41
C LEU A 60 -13.18 -31.45 -2.23
N GLU A 61 -14.08 -30.62 -2.77
CA GLU A 61 -15.25 -31.12 -3.51
C GLU A 61 -16.06 -32.17 -2.75
N CYS A 62 -16.37 -31.87 -1.48
CA CYS A 62 -17.12 -32.75 -0.58
C CYS A 62 -16.42 -34.07 -0.22
N ARG A 63 -15.14 -34.26 -0.55
CA ARG A 63 -14.35 -35.42 -0.16
C ARG A 63 -13.15 -34.97 0.70
N SER A 64 -12.86 -35.70 1.78
CA SER A 64 -11.71 -35.39 2.63
C SER A 64 -10.41 -35.40 1.84
N VAL A 65 -9.58 -34.33 2.01
CA VAL A 65 -8.27 -34.20 1.33
C VAL A 65 -7.39 -35.42 1.60
N GLY A 66 -7.42 -35.98 2.81
CA GLY A 66 -6.67 -37.18 3.17
C GLY A 66 -7.15 -38.47 2.48
N ALA A 67 -8.33 -38.47 1.86
CA ALA A 67 -8.88 -39.62 1.13
C ALA A 67 -8.49 -39.64 -0.36
N TYR A 68 -7.84 -38.59 -0.88
CA TYR A 68 -7.34 -38.56 -2.25
C TYR A 68 -6.03 -39.35 -2.39
N GLN A 69 -5.85 -40.04 -3.51
CA GLN A 69 -4.54 -40.52 -3.90
C GLN A 69 -3.62 -39.34 -4.25
N THR A 70 -2.32 -39.46 -3.96
CA THR A 70 -1.36 -38.36 -4.17
C THR A 70 -1.41 -37.78 -5.59
N LYS A 71 -1.48 -38.62 -6.63
CA LYS A 71 -1.57 -38.16 -8.02
C LYS A 71 -2.92 -37.49 -8.35
N GLU A 72 -4.00 -38.00 -7.78
CA GLU A 72 -5.33 -37.42 -7.93
C GLU A 72 -5.40 -36.02 -7.33
N LEU A 73 -4.88 -35.86 -6.09
CA LEU A 73 -4.81 -34.59 -5.42
C LEU A 73 -3.90 -33.59 -6.19
N ALA A 74 -2.75 -34.06 -6.68
CA ALA A 74 -1.80 -33.24 -7.42
C ALA A 74 -2.34 -32.74 -8.77
N ARG A 75 -3.34 -33.38 -9.37
CA ARG A 75 -4.04 -32.86 -10.56
C ARG A 75 -5.04 -31.76 -10.24
N LYS A 76 -5.52 -31.70 -9.00
CA LYS A 76 -6.50 -30.73 -8.57
C LYS A 76 -5.89 -29.54 -7.83
N MET A 77 -4.84 -29.78 -7.08
CA MET A 77 -4.24 -28.79 -6.19
C MET A 77 -2.74 -28.70 -6.38
N ALA A 78 -2.24 -27.50 -6.62
CA ALA A 78 -0.83 -27.17 -6.62
C ALA A 78 -0.44 -26.33 -5.41
N VAL A 79 0.78 -26.44 -4.97
CA VAL A 79 1.33 -25.67 -3.85
C VAL A 79 2.63 -25.00 -4.30
N LEU A 80 2.71 -23.69 -4.11
CA LEU A 80 3.95 -22.92 -4.19
C LEU A 80 4.47 -22.68 -2.77
N PRO A 81 5.48 -23.40 -2.30
CA PRO A 81 6.02 -23.23 -0.96
C PRO A 81 6.90 -21.98 -0.86
N GLN A 82 7.10 -21.46 0.34
CA GLN A 82 7.94 -20.29 0.64
C GLN A 82 9.40 -20.48 0.19
N LYS A 83 9.96 -21.66 0.39
CA LYS A 83 11.30 -22.03 -0.04
C LYS A 83 11.28 -23.45 -0.64
N THR A 84 12.01 -23.61 -1.71
CA THR A 84 12.25 -24.92 -2.31
C THR A 84 13.76 -25.13 -2.37
N GLU A 85 14.26 -26.06 -1.59
CA GLU A 85 15.64 -26.51 -1.69
C GLU A 85 15.69 -27.69 -2.67
N GLN A 86 16.44 -27.54 -3.74
CA GLN A 86 16.68 -28.62 -4.67
C GLN A 86 18.08 -29.20 -4.44
N ALA A 87 18.16 -30.50 -4.17
CA ALA A 87 19.41 -31.21 -4.01
C ALA A 87 20.09 -31.49 -5.35
N PHE A 88 19.39 -31.38 -6.47
CA PHE A 88 19.89 -31.72 -7.82
C PHE A 88 19.81 -30.49 -8.73
N SER A 89 20.77 -30.41 -9.66
CA SER A 89 20.83 -29.33 -10.64
C SER A 89 20.01 -29.72 -11.87
N PHE A 90 18.74 -29.29 -11.91
CA PHE A 90 17.88 -29.39 -13.08
C PHE A 90 17.86 -28.09 -13.87
N THR A 91 17.60 -28.19 -15.17
CA THR A 91 17.30 -27.02 -15.99
C THR A 91 15.94 -26.42 -15.59
N VAL A 92 15.72 -25.17 -15.97
CA VAL A 92 14.43 -24.51 -15.76
C VAL A 92 13.30 -25.29 -16.45
N GLU A 93 13.50 -25.73 -17.67
CA GLU A 93 12.50 -26.51 -18.42
C GLU A 93 12.18 -27.83 -17.73
N GLU A 94 13.20 -28.60 -17.30
CA GLU A 94 13.01 -29.84 -16.54
C GLU A 94 12.25 -29.60 -15.25
N THR A 95 12.58 -28.50 -14.53
CA THR A 95 11.88 -28.14 -13.29
C THR A 95 10.39 -27.89 -13.54
N VAL A 96 10.04 -27.14 -14.59
CA VAL A 96 8.65 -26.90 -14.95
C VAL A 96 7.93 -28.17 -15.40
N GLN A 97 8.64 -29.07 -16.11
CA GLN A 97 8.12 -30.38 -16.54
C GLN A 97 7.69 -31.26 -15.35
N PHE A 98 8.30 -31.11 -14.15
CA PHE A 98 7.83 -31.83 -12.95
C PHE A 98 6.37 -31.51 -12.60
N GLY A 99 5.83 -30.36 -12.99
CA GLY A 99 4.42 -30.06 -12.86
C GLY A 99 3.50 -31.04 -13.61
N ARG A 100 3.99 -31.69 -14.68
CA ARG A 100 3.25 -32.70 -15.43
C ARG A 100 3.37 -34.13 -14.88
N TYR A 101 4.17 -34.33 -13.81
CA TYR A 101 4.40 -35.68 -13.26
C TYR A 101 3.12 -36.42 -12.86
N ALA A 102 2.11 -35.71 -12.37
CA ALA A 102 0.84 -36.30 -11.97
C ALA A 102 0.05 -36.89 -13.16
N TYR A 103 0.31 -36.43 -14.39
CA TYR A 103 -0.37 -36.86 -15.61
C TYR A 103 0.34 -38.01 -16.31
N GLN A 104 1.62 -38.24 -16.00
CA GLN A 104 2.40 -39.30 -16.59
C GLN A 104 1.86 -40.68 -16.22
N SER A 105 1.64 -41.52 -17.25
CA SER A 105 1.15 -42.89 -17.10
C SER A 105 2.07 -43.87 -17.84
N GLY A 106 1.96 -45.15 -17.53
CA GLY A 106 2.76 -46.22 -18.17
C GLY A 106 4.15 -46.42 -17.60
N LEU A 107 4.88 -47.40 -18.17
CA LEU A 107 6.20 -47.84 -17.68
C LEU A 107 7.29 -46.78 -17.92
N PHE A 108 7.24 -46.02 -19.00
CA PHE A 108 8.29 -45.10 -19.43
C PHE A 108 8.05 -43.63 -19.01
N ARG A 109 6.91 -43.31 -18.42
CA ARG A 109 6.60 -41.98 -17.87
C ARG A 109 7.04 -40.81 -18.78
N GLN A 110 6.82 -40.91 -20.08
CA GLN A 110 7.20 -39.87 -21.03
C GLN A 110 6.15 -38.76 -21.06
N LEU A 111 6.62 -37.54 -21.28
CA LEU A 111 5.75 -36.37 -21.56
C LEU A 111 5.15 -36.52 -22.97
N THR A 112 3.89 -36.17 -23.08
CA THR A 112 3.20 -36.09 -24.38
C THR A 112 3.53 -34.77 -25.09
N ALA A 113 3.18 -34.65 -26.37
CA ALA A 113 3.30 -33.36 -27.07
C ALA A 113 2.47 -32.26 -26.40
N GLU A 114 1.28 -32.60 -25.90
CA GLU A 114 0.41 -31.69 -25.16
C GLU A 114 1.08 -31.20 -23.85
N ASP A 115 1.77 -32.10 -23.11
CA ASP A 115 2.51 -31.70 -21.92
C ASP A 115 3.62 -30.69 -22.23
N HIS A 116 4.34 -30.88 -23.35
CA HIS A 116 5.36 -29.93 -23.80
C HIS A 116 4.76 -28.58 -24.18
N ASP A 117 3.60 -28.55 -24.84
CA ASP A 117 2.91 -27.31 -25.17
C ASP A 117 2.43 -26.56 -23.91
N ILE A 118 1.93 -27.28 -22.90
CA ILE A 118 1.54 -26.71 -21.61
C ILE A 118 2.76 -26.10 -20.91
N VAL A 119 3.87 -26.86 -20.82
CA VAL A 119 5.11 -26.37 -20.21
C VAL A 119 5.59 -25.10 -20.89
N LYS A 120 5.64 -25.07 -22.22
CA LYS A 120 6.05 -23.89 -22.98
C LYS A 120 5.11 -22.70 -22.78
N ARG A 121 3.80 -22.92 -22.72
CA ARG A 121 2.80 -21.89 -22.46
C ARG A 121 3.00 -21.25 -21.09
N VAL A 122 3.12 -22.04 -20.01
CA VAL A 122 3.28 -21.50 -18.66
C VAL A 122 4.63 -20.83 -18.47
N MET A 123 5.70 -21.35 -19.09
CA MET A 123 7.01 -20.69 -19.08
C MET A 123 6.97 -19.34 -19.78
N LYS A 124 6.15 -19.17 -20.82
CA LYS A 124 5.93 -17.87 -21.47
C LYS A 124 5.12 -16.93 -20.57
N GLN A 125 4.06 -17.42 -19.91
CA GLN A 125 3.23 -16.63 -18.98
C GLN A 125 4.02 -16.11 -17.78
N THR A 126 4.99 -16.88 -17.29
CA THR A 126 5.83 -16.54 -16.14
C THR A 126 7.17 -15.90 -16.51
N ASP A 127 7.39 -15.57 -17.81
CA ASP A 127 8.66 -15.00 -18.34
C ASP A 127 9.91 -15.84 -17.98
N THR A 128 9.77 -17.16 -17.94
CA THR A 128 10.87 -18.10 -17.64
C THR A 128 11.43 -18.80 -18.87
N LEU A 129 10.74 -18.70 -20.02
CA LEU A 129 11.15 -19.40 -21.24
C LEU A 129 12.58 -19.03 -21.72
N ARG A 130 13.00 -17.79 -21.50
CA ARG A 130 14.35 -17.31 -21.86
C ARG A 130 15.46 -18.01 -21.07
N PHE A 131 15.13 -18.67 -19.97
CA PHE A 131 16.06 -19.39 -19.10
C PHE A 131 15.94 -20.90 -19.24
N ALA A 132 15.16 -21.43 -20.18
CA ALA A 132 14.77 -22.84 -20.29
C ALA A 132 15.95 -23.82 -20.09
N GLN A 133 17.09 -23.54 -20.69
CA GLN A 133 18.28 -24.39 -20.67
C GLN A 133 19.28 -24.08 -19.54
N LYS A 134 19.03 -23.01 -18.74
CA LYS A 134 19.87 -22.70 -17.59
C LYS A 134 19.54 -23.62 -16.43
N SER A 135 20.57 -23.91 -15.60
CA SER A 135 20.32 -24.52 -14.29
C SER A 135 19.53 -23.58 -13.40
N ILE A 136 18.60 -24.12 -12.62
CA ILE A 136 17.82 -23.33 -11.67
C ILE A 136 18.71 -22.64 -10.64
N HIS A 137 19.86 -23.21 -10.30
CA HIS A 137 20.81 -22.63 -9.36
C HIS A 137 21.57 -21.39 -9.91
N GLU A 138 21.52 -21.17 -11.22
CA GLU A 138 22.11 -19.97 -11.84
C GLU A 138 21.18 -18.76 -11.78
N LEU A 139 19.95 -18.95 -11.32
CA LEU A 139 18.94 -17.91 -11.28
C LEU A 139 18.94 -17.18 -9.94
N SER A 140 18.57 -15.89 -9.97
CA SER A 140 18.25 -15.13 -8.75
C SER A 140 17.04 -15.74 -8.02
N GLY A 141 16.89 -15.45 -6.73
CA GLY A 141 15.75 -15.97 -5.94
C GLY A 141 14.39 -15.64 -6.54
N GLY A 142 14.22 -14.44 -7.09
CA GLY A 142 12.98 -14.03 -7.76
C GLY A 142 12.74 -14.77 -9.07
N GLU A 143 13.80 -15.08 -9.84
CA GLU A 143 13.69 -15.90 -11.05
C GLU A 143 13.36 -17.34 -10.72
N GLN A 144 13.97 -17.90 -9.68
CA GLN A 144 13.62 -19.24 -9.19
C GLN A 144 12.16 -19.33 -8.77
N GLN A 145 11.65 -18.33 -8.07
CA GLN A 145 10.24 -18.31 -7.65
C GLN A 145 9.27 -18.30 -8.84
N ARG A 146 9.64 -17.61 -9.94
CA ARG A 146 8.88 -17.68 -11.20
C ARG A 146 8.89 -19.08 -11.82
N VAL A 147 10.02 -19.77 -11.76
CA VAL A 147 10.12 -21.14 -12.25
C VAL A 147 9.25 -22.09 -11.44
N TYR A 148 9.23 -21.96 -10.10
CA TYR A 148 8.35 -22.76 -9.26
C TYR A 148 6.87 -22.43 -9.45
N LEU A 149 6.54 -21.15 -9.72
CA LEU A 149 5.19 -20.79 -10.13
C LEU A 149 4.81 -21.43 -11.46
N ALA A 150 5.70 -21.40 -12.46
CA ALA A 150 5.49 -22.09 -13.73
C ALA A 150 5.27 -23.58 -13.53
N GLN A 151 6.05 -24.22 -12.67
CA GLN A 151 5.88 -25.63 -12.28
C GLN A 151 4.50 -25.88 -11.68
N ALA A 152 4.04 -25.03 -10.75
CA ALA A 152 2.74 -25.15 -10.13
C ALA A 152 1.59 -24.97 -11.15
N LEU A 153 1.71 -23.98 -12.03
CA LEU A 153 0.73 -23.73 -13.10
C LEU A 153 0.74 -24.83 -14.18
N ALA A 154 1.90 -25.48 -14.42
CA ALA A 154 1.98 -26.61 -15.34
C ALA A 154 1.18 -27.83 -14.87
N GLN A 155 0.79 -27.92 -13.61
CA GLN A 155 -0.16 -28.91 -13.10
C GLN A 155 -1.59 -28.65 -13.60
N GLU A 156 -1.90 -27.47 -14.17
CA GLU A 156 -3.27 -27.03 -14.51
C GLU A 156 -4.23 -27.23 -13.34
N PRO A 157 -3.91 -26.70 -12.15
CA PRO A 157 -4.67 -26.98 -10.94
C PRO A 157 -6.01 -26.24 -10.93
N GLU A 158 -7.02 -26.80 -10.25
CA GLU A 158 -8.24 -26.11 -9.87
C GLU A 158 -8.07 -25.25 -8.61
N TYR A 159 -7.07 -25.58 -7.77
CA TYR A 159 -6.74 -24.91 -6.50
C TYR A 159 -5.24 -24.68 -6.40
N LEU A 160 -4.87 -23.43 -6.16
CA LEU A 160 -3.46 -23.02 -6.01
C LEU A 160 -3.23 -22.45 -4.62
N LEU A 161 -2.34 -23.07 -3.87
CA LEU A 161 -1.93 -22.63 -2.54
C LEU A 161 -0.58 -21.93 -2.63
N LEU A 162 -0.48 -20.71 -2.12
CA LEU A 162 0.71 -19.86 -2.19
C LEU A 162 1.19 -19.53 -0.77
N ASP A 163 2.38 -19.99 -0.40
CA ASP A 163 2.99 -19.63 0.89
C ASP A 163 3.99 -18.50 0.67
N GLU A 164 3.59 -17.27 1.01
CA GLU A 164 4.35 -16.03 0.86
C GLU A 164 4.89 -15.80 -0.56
N PRO A 165 4.03 -15.78 -1.58
CA PRO A 165 4.46 -15.78 -2.99
C PRO A 165 5.20 -14.51 -3.41
N THR A 166 5.11 -13.44 -2.63
CA THR A 166 5.72 -12.14 -2.91
C THR A 166 7.02 -11.90 -2.16
N SER A 167 7.44 -12.83 -1.29
CA SER A 167 8.69 -12.72 -0.56
C SER A 167 9.89 -12.79 -1.51
N PHE A 168 10.88 -11.91 -1.30
CA PHE A 168 12.10 -11.82 -2.12
C PHE A 168 11.91 -11.35 -3.57
N LEU A 169 10.72 -10.91 -3.97
CA LEU A 169 10.45 -10.34 -5.28
C LEU A 169 10.55 -8.81 -5.24
N ASP A 170 11.07 -8.22 -6.30
CA ASP A 170 10.95 -6.79 -6.53
C ASP A 170 9.49 -6.38 -6.86
N LEU A 171 9.19 -5.09 -6.79
CA LEU A 171 7.84 -4.58 -6.99
C LEU A 171 7.25 -4.92 -8.36
N SER A 172 8.08 -4.95 -9.41
CA SER A 172 7.61 -5.25 -10.77
C SER A 172 7.17 -6.70 -10.89
N PHE A 173 7.90 -7.58 -10.22
CA PHE A 173 7.59 -9.01 -10.18
C PHE A 173 6.40 -9.33 -9.30
N GLN A 174 6.34 -8.74 -8.10
CA GLN A 174 5.16 -8.87 -7.23
C GLN A 174 3.88 -8.52 -8.00
N LYS A 175 3.91 -7.37 -8.71
CA LYS A 175 2.78 -6.94 -9.52
C LYS A 175 2.43 -7.94 -10.60
N SER A 176 3.41 -8.37 -11.42
CA SER A 176 3.19 -9.28 -12.54
C SER A 176 2.64 -10.63 -12.09
N LEU A 177 3.15 -11.18 -10.98
CA LEU A 177 2.68 -12.43 -10.38
C LEU A 177 1.23 -12.32 -9.92
N LEU A 178 0.90 -11.28 -9.18
CA LEU A 178 -0.44 -11.09 -8.63
C LEU A 178 -1.48 -10.75 -9.72
N ASP A 179 -1.08 -9.97 -10.72
CA ASP A 179 -1.91 -9.71 -11.91
C ASP A 179 -2.22 -11.02 -12.64
N LEU A 180 -1.22 -11.90 -12.84
CA LEU A 180 -1.41 -13.22 -13.44
C LEU A 180 -2.37 -14.06 -12.61
N MET A 181 -2.21 -14.13 -11.29
CA MET A 181 -3.12 -14.88 -10.41
C MET A 181 -4.54 -14.34 -10.48
N LYS A 182 -4.71 -13.02 -10.50
CA LYS A 182 -6.04 -12.40 -10.60
C LYS A 182 -6.69 -12.69 -11.96
N GLN A 183 -5.92 -12.69 -13.04
CA GLN A 183 -6.40 -13.05 -14.38
C GLN A 183 -6.83 -14.51 -14.45
N GLU A 184 -6.00 -15.44 -13.97
CA GLU A 184 -6.31 -16.88 -13.96
C GLU A 184 -7.54 -17.17 -13.08
N THR A 185 -7.66 -16.52 -11.92
CA THR A 185 -8.84 -16.65 -11.05
C THR A 185 -10.11 -16.21 -11.76
N ALA A 186 -10.06 -15.10 -12.51
CA ALA A 186 -11.20 -14.58 -13.23
C ALA A 186 -11.57 -15.42 -14.49
N ALA A 187 -10.56 -15.94 -15.21
CA ALA A 187 -10.75 -16.60 -16.49
C ALA A 187 -11.04 -18.10 -16.38
N SER A 188 -10.34 -18.81 -15.47
CA SER A 188 -10.31 -20.28 -15.45
C SER A 188 -11.06 -20.91 -14.28
N LYS A 189 -11.68 -20.12 -13.39
CA LYS A 189 -12.24 -20.55 -12.10
C LYS A 189 -11.19 -21.12 -11.13
N LEU A 190 -9.91 -20.86 -11.35
CA LEU A 190 -8.84 -21.21 -10.43
C LEU A 190 -9.13 -20.58 -9.08
N ALA A 191 -9.20 -21.39 -8.00
CA ALA A 191 -9.26 -20.89 -6.64
C ALA A 191 -7.84 -20.71 -6.11
N VAL A 192 -7.52 -19.52 -5.61
CA VAL A 192 -6.20 -19.20 -5.06
C VAL A 192 -6.32 -18.93 -3.57
N VAL A 193 -5.48 -19.58 -2.77
CA VAL A 193 -5.31 -19.28 -1.34
C VAL A 193 -3.87 -18.86 -1.11
N GLY A 194 -3.65 -17.59 -0.76
CA GLY A 194 -2.32 -17.03 -0.57
C GLY A 194 -2.07 -16.52 0.84
N VAL A 195 -0.93 -16.87 1.42
CA VAL A 195 -0.43 -16.25 2.66
C VAL A 195 0.33 -15.00 2.30
N PHE A 196 -0.01 -13.88 2.94
CA PHE A 196 0.62 -12.59 2.72
C PHE A 196 1.17 -12.00 4.02
N HIS A 197 2.25 -11.22 3.90
CA HIS A 197 2.76 -10.36 4.97
C HIS A 197 2.33 -8.91 4.77
N ASP A 198 2.19 -8.47 3.53
CA ASP A 198 1.78 -7.11 3.21
C ASP A 198 0.26 -7.02 3.13
N VAL A 199 -0.33 -6.31 4.11
CA VAL A 199 -1.78 -6.07 4.22
C VAL A 199 -2.28 -5.26 3.03
N ASN A 200 -1.49 -4.30 2.52
CA ASN A 200 -1.88 -3.45 1.40
C ASN A 200 -1.97 -4.25 0.10
N ILE A 201 -0.99 -5.12 -0.15
CA ILE A 201 -0.99 -6.03 -1.30
C ILE A 201 -2.20 -6.98 -1.23
N ALA A 202 -2.42 -7.61 -0.08
CA ALA A 202 -3.56 -8.52 0.10
C ALA A 202 -4.90 -7.79 -0.10
N SER A 203 -5.01 -6.55 0.39
CA SER A 203 -6.20 -5.70 0.18
C SER A 203 -6.49 -5.42 -1.28
N LEU A 204 -5.46 -5.26 -2.13
CA LEU A 204 -5.62 -4.92 -3.54
C LEU A 204 -6.03 -6.11 -4.42
N TYR A 205 -5.57 -7.30 -4.08
CA TYR A 205 -5.68 -8.46 -4.98
C TYR A 205 -6.69 -9.51 -4.53
N CYS A 206 -6.89 -9.69 -3.22
CA CYS A 206 -7.76 -10.74 -2.70
C CYS A 206 -9.24 -10.33 -2.72
N ASP A 207 -10.12 -11.28 -3.00
CA ASP A 207 -11.57 -11.10 -2.96
C ASP A 207 -12.09 -11.15 -1.52
N ARG A 208 -11.45 -11.98 -0.67
CA ARG A 208 -11.68 -12.06 0.77
C ARG A 208 -10.37 -12.22 1.51
N LEU A 209 -10.38 -11.79 2.76
CA LEU A 209 -9.25 -11.89 3.68
C LEU A 209 -9.63 -12.66 4.93
N LEU A 210 -8.82 -13.64 5.29
CA LEU A 210 -8.85 -14.35 6.54
C LEU A 210 -7.73 -13.84 7.43
N LEU A 211 -8.08 -13.16 8.52
CA LEU A 211 -7.11 -12.73 9.52
C LEU A 211 -6.99 -13.80 10.61
N LEU A 212 -5.76 -14.28 10.82
CA LEU A 212 -5.43 -15.30 11.79
C LEU A 212 -4.62 -14.70 12.94
N LYS A 213 -5.07 -14.93 14.19
CA LYS A 213 -4.34 -14.56 15.40
C LYS A 213 -4.39 -15.71 16.39
N ASP A 214 -3.25 -16.07 16.97
CA ASP A 214 -3.12 -17.11 18.01
C ASP A 214 -3.85 -18.42 17.66
N GLY A 215 -3.74 -18.82 16.38
CA GLY A 215 -4.37 -20.04 15.88
C GLY A 215 -5.87 -19.97 15.67
N LYS A 216 -6.50 -18.82 15.73
CA LYS A 216 -7.96 -18.62 15.56
C LYS A 216 -8.26 -17.63 14.45
N VAL A 217 -9.44 -17.76 13.84
CA VAL A 217 -9.95 -16.79 12.87
C VAL A 217 -10.49 -15.58 13.62
N GLU A 218 -9.85 -14.42 13.42
CA GLU A 218 -10.32 -13.13 13.95
C GLU A 218 -11.44 -12.56 13.08
N VAL A 219 -11.28 -12.66 11.76
CA VAL A 219 -12.29 -12.23 10.78
C VAL A 219 -12.05 -12.92 9.43
N LEU A 220 -13.13 -13.12 8.69
CA LEU A 220 -13.13 -13.56 7.29
C LEU A 220 -14.19 -12.77 6.53
N ASP A 221 -13.75 -11.81 5.73
CA ASP A 221 -14.64 -10.95 4.96
C ASP A 221 -13.91 -10.33 3.75
N ARG A 222 -14.62 -9.50 2.98
CA ARG A 222 -14.01 -8.66 1.94
C ARG A 222 -13.03 -7.68 2.56
N PRO A 223 -12.01 -7.22 1.80
CA PRO A 223 -10.97 -6.33 2.35
C PRO A 223 -11.52 -5.10 3.07
N GLU A 224 -12.57 -4.46 2.53
CA GLU A 224 -13.17 -3.24 3.09
C GLU A 224 -13.79 -3.48 4.48
N ALA A 225 -14.35 -4.67 4.69
CA ALA A 225 -14.98 -5.06 5.95
C ALA A 225 -13.99 -5.75 6.91
N ALA A 226 -13.02 -6.50 6.37
CA ALA A 226 -12.03 -7.21 7.16
C ALA A 226 -10.98 -6.27 7.78
N LEU A 227 -10.61 -5.20 7.06
CA LEU A 227 -9.48 -4.34 7.42
C LEU A 227 -9.95 -3.02 8.04
N SER A 228 -9.66 -2.84 9.32
CA SER A 228 -9.74 -1.55 10.00
C SER A 228 -8.45 -1.30 10.78
N ALA A 229 -8.09 -0.02 11.00
CA ALA A 229 -6.88 0.34 11.77
C ALA A 229 -6.89 -0.30 13.16
N GLU A 230 -8.04 -0.33 13.83
CA GLU A 230 -8.20 -0.96 15.15
C GLU A 230 -7.95 -2.46 15.09
N ARG A 231 -8.55 -3.17 14.13
CA ARG A 231 -8.41 -4.63 14.00
C ARG A 231 -7.00 -5.03 13.62
N ILE A 232 -6.40 -4.37 12.64
CA ILE A 232 -5.02 -4.64 12.24
C ILE A 232 -4.06 -4.29 13.38
N GLY A 233 -4.25 -3.15 14.07
CA GLY A 233 -3.48 -2.79 15.26
C GLY A 233 -3.55 -3.86 16.35
N ARG A 234 -4.73 -4.45 16.58
CA ARG A 234 -4.95 -5.54 17.54
C ARG A 234 -4.33 -6.86 17.09
N VAL A 235 -4.47 -7.21 15.80
CA VAL A 235 -3.94 -8.47 15.25
C VAL A 235 -2.42 -8.47 15.25
N TYR A 236 -1.78 -7.37 14.82
CA TYR A 236 -0.33 -7.27 14.71
C TYR A 236 0.36 -6.61 15.90
N ASP A 237 -0.41 -6.24 16.93
CA ASP A 237 0.07 -5.59 18.15
C ASP A 237 0.96 -4.37 17.85
N THR A 238 0.50 -3.51 16.92
CA THR A 238 1.26 -2.36 16.45
C THR A 238 0.38 -1.14 16.20
N GLY A 239 0.96 0.06 16.35
CA GLY A 239 0.30 1.31 16.00
C GLY A 239 0.34 1.55 14.49
N ILE A 240 -0.84 1.59 13.87
CA ILE A 240 -0.99 1.87 12.44
C ILE A 240 -2.00 2.99 12.20
N THR A 241 -1.92 3.57 11.02
CA THR A 241 -2.92 4.51 10.50
C THR A 241 -3.51 3.93 9.22
N ALA A 242 -4.82 3.96 9.11
CA ALA A 242 -5.50 3.70 7.85
C ALA A 242 -5.60 5.01 7.05
N LEU A 243 -5.36 4.92 5.75
CA LEU A 243 -5.51 5.98 4.77
C LEU A 243 -6.43 5.46 3.67
N ASP A 244 -7.16 6.36 3.03
CA ASP A 244 -7.98 6.00 1.87
C ASP A 244 -7.07 5.72 0.65
N HIS A 245 -7.35 4.63 -0.06
CA HIS A 245 -6.64 4.37 -1.30
C HIS A 245 -7.16 5.31 -2.39
N PRO A 246 -6.26 5.98 -3.18
CA PRO A 246 -6.67 7.03 -4.13
C PRO A 246 -7.59 6.56 -5.26
N GLN A 247 -7.67 5.26 -5.53
CA GLN A 247 -8.41 4.70 -6.67
C GLN A 247 -9.44 3.62 -6.29
N ARG A 248 -9.49 3.18 -5.03
CA ARG A 248 -10.37 2.08 -4.58
C ARG A 248 -10.90 2.37 -3.19
N ALA A 249 -12.02 1.75 -2.83
CA ALA A 249 -12.59 1.84 -1.48
C ALA A 249 -11.81 1.05 -0.41
N ASN A 250 -10.75 0.37 -0.78
CA ASN A 250 -9.95 -0.43 0.14
C ASN A 250 -9.01 0.47 0.97
N PRO A 251 -8.90 0.27 2.29
CA PRO A 251 -7.97 1.02 3.12
C PRO A 251 -6.52 0.65 2.82
N GLN A 252 -5.63 1.64 2.89
CA GLN A 252 -4.18 1.46 2.94
C GLN A 252 -3.69 1.67 4.37
N PHE A 253 -2.65 0.93 4.76
CA PHE A 253 -2.09 1.00 6.10
C PHE A 253 -0.65 1.48 6.09
N THR A 254 -0.35 2.43 6.98
CA THR A 254 1.00 2.91 7.22
C THR A 254 1.38 2.70 8.69
N ILE A 255 2.63 2.34 8.94
CA ILE A 255 3.17 2.16 10.28
C ILE A 255 3.38 3.54 10.90
N LYS A 256 2.91 3.73 12.14
CA LYS A 256 3.27 4.89 12.95
C LYS A 256 4.67 4.68 13.51
N ALA A 257 5.67 5.32 12.91
CA ALA A 257 6.99 5.38 13.51
C ALA A 257 6.90 6.10 14.86
N LYS A 258 7.64 5.63 15.88
CA LYS A 258 7.82 6.41 17.09
C LYS A 258 8.53 7.71 16.69
N THR A 259 7.84 8.82 16.85
CA THR A 259 8.45 10.14 16.67
C THR A 259 9.52 10.28 17.75
N ILE A 260 10.77 10.14 17.38
CA ILE A 260 11.89 10.55 18.24
C ILE A 260 11.85 12.07 18.20
N PRO A 261 11.65 12.77 19.32
CA PRO A 261 11.71 14.22 19.32
C PRO A 261 13.12 14.60 18.87
N GLN A 262 13.27 14.91 17.60
CA GLN A 262 14.47 15.61 17.17
C GLN A 262 14.38 17.00 17.81
N LYS A 263 15.46 17.46 18.47
CA LYS A 263 15.69 18.87 18.74
C LYS A 263 15.85 19.55 17.37
N THR A 264 14.75 19.79 16.71
CA THR A 264 14.73 20.61 15.51
C THR A 264 14.69 22.05 15.98
N GLU A 265 15.67 22.83 15.55
CA GLU A 265 15.58 24.28 15.66
C GLU A 265 14.24 24.73 15.02
N PRO A 266 13.56 25.70 15.63
CA PRO A 266 12.33 26.24 15.07
C PRO A 266 12.57 26.67 13.61
N LEU A 267 11.67 26.28 12.73
CA LEU A 267 11.70 26.78 11.37
C LEU A 267 11.24 28.24 11.44
N PHE A 268 12.19 29.19 11.40
CA PHE A 268 11.87 30.62 11.37
C PHE A 268 11.22 30.95 10.04
N LEU A 269 9.89 30.72 9.97
CA LEU A 269 9.11 30.76 8.74
C LEU A 269 9.22 32.11 8.03
N LYS A 270 9.28 33.20 8.79
CA LYS A 270 9.33 34.56 8.25
C LYS A 270 10.63 34.84 7.46
N GLU A 271 11.77 34.35 7.95
CA GLU A 271 13.09 34.59 7.34
C GLU A 271 13.31 33.80 6.03
N ARG A 272 12.40 32.83 5.75
CA ARG A 272 12.47 31.96 4.59
C ARG A 272 11.50 32.38 3.48
N ILE A 273 10.88 33.56 3.63
CA ILE A 273 9.96 34.12 2.65
C ILE A 273 10.71 35.19 1.86
N GLU A 274 10.92 34.92 0.59
CA GLU A 274 11.52 35.84 -0.35
C GLU A 274 10.41 36.57 -1.12
N GLN A 275 10.47 37.90 -1.11
CA GLN A 275 9.48 38.74 -1.79
C GLN A 275 10.09 39.32 -3.05
N TYR A 276 9.41 39.14 -4.17
CA TYR A 276 9.80 39.60 -5.48
C TYR A 276 8.74 40.53 -6.07
N LEU A 277 8.25 41.48 -5.27
CA LEU A 277 7.20 42.38 -5.70
C LEU A 277 7.61 43.19 -6.94
N PRO A 278 6.69 43.39 -7.93
CA PRO A 278 5.28 42.94 -7.96
C PRO A 278 5.08 41.52 -8.50
N HIS A 279 6.17 40.76 -8.76
CA HIS A 279 6.13 39.51 -9.52
C HIS A 279 5.74 38.27 -8.70
N GLY A 280 5.94 38.29 -7.41
CA GLY A 280 5.50 37.15 -6.58
C GLY A 280 6.25 36.97 -5.26
N ILE A 281 6.05 35.81 -4.65
CA ILE A 281 6.61 35.43 -3.36
C ILE A 281 7.03 33.97 -3.43
N ALA A 282 8.17 33.64 -2.84
CA ALA A 282 8.62 32.27 -2.65
C ALA A 282 8.85 31.96 -1.18
N PHE A 283 8.54 30.75 -0.79
CA PHE A 283 8.89 30.18 0.50
C PHE A 283 9.62 28.87 0.29
N SER A 284 10.74 28.69 0.99
CA SER A 284 11.55 27.47 0.94
C SER A 284 11.75 26.87 2.32
N ALA A 285 11.57 25.55 2.45
CA ALA A 285 11.80 24.81 3.68
C ALA A 285 12.88 23.74 3.50
N ASP A 286 13.67 23.49 4.56
CA ASP A 286 14.73 22.45 4.56
C ASP A 286 14.12 21.04 4.54
N ARG A 287 12.87 20.92 4.94
CA ARG A 287 12.12 19.66 5.03
C ARG A 287 10.78 19.79 4.32
N PRO A 288 10.22 18.67 3.82
CA PRO A 288 8.92 18.70 3.19
C PRO A 288 7.84 19.19 4.14
N LEU A 289 6.97 20.06 3.65
CA LEU A 289 5.76 20.53 4.30
C LEU A 289 4.57 19.76 3.77
N ARG A 290 3.70 19.30 4.66
CA ARG A 290 2.39 18.81 4.27
C ARG A 290 1.48 20.01 4.08
N LEU A 291 0.85 20.11 2.94
CA LEU A 291 -0.03 21.24 2.62
C LEU A 291 -1.38 20.76 2.10
N LEU A 292 -2.37 21.59 2.30
CA LEU A 292 -3.68 21.48 1.68
C LEU A 292 -3.93 22.74 0.86
N SER A 293 -4.08 22.56 -0.44
CA SER A 293 -4.40 23.64 -1.38
C SER A 293 -5.78 23.43 -2.02
N PRO A 294 -6.49 24.49 -2.40
CA PRO A 294 -7.78 24.40 -3.09
C PRO A 294 -7.70 23.66 -4.43
N GLU A 295 -6.57 23.74 -5.12
CA GLU A 295 -6.39 23.20 -6.48
C GLU A 295 -5.84 21.76 -6.50
N GLY A 296 -5.07 21.34 -5.49
CA GLY A 296 -4.34 20.07 -5.49
C GLY A 296 -4.61 19.13 -4.31
N GLY A 297 -5.48 19.50 -3.35
CA GLY A 297 -5.71 18.70 -2.15
C GLY A 297 -4.46 18.58 -1.26
N PHE A 298 -4.29 17.41 -0.60
CA PHE A 298 -3.12 17.15 0.23
C PHE A 298 -1.90 16.77 -0.60
N ALA A 299 -0.76 17.43 -0.34
CA ALA A 299 0.53 17.14 -0.97
C ALA A 299 1.70 17.42 -0.01
N TRP A 300 2.87 16.86 -0.33
CA TRP A 300 4.14 17.19 0.33
C TRP A 300 4.98 18.04 -0.61
N ARG A 301 5.44 19.22 -0.16
CA ARG A 301 6.27 20.14 -0.94
C ARG A 301 7.31 20.80 -0.05
N ARG A 302 8.45 21.16 -0.62
CA ARG A 302 9.51 21.95 0.05
C ARG A 302 9.48 23.40 -0.30
N LYS A 303 8.94 23.73 -1.46
CA LYS A 303 8.82 25.10 -1.94
C LYS A 303 7.37 25.44 -2.26
N LEU A 304 6.99 26.65 -1.91
CA LEU A 304 5.75 27.28 -2.32
C LEU A 304 6.11 28.52 -3.09
N VAL A 305 5.60 28.63 -4.30
CA VAL A 305 5.84 29.80 -5.16
C VAL A 305 4.49 30.35 -5.62
N PHE A 306 4.30 31.62 -5.37
CA PHE A 306 3.21 32.39 -5.95
C PHE A 306 3.81 33.38 -6.95
N ALA A 307 3.46 33.24 -8.21
CA ALA A 307 3.89 34.13 -9.27
C ALA A 307 2.69 34.87 -9.87
N SER A 308 2.83 36.15 -10.08
CA SER A 308 1.80 37.04 -10.62
C SER A 308 2.22 37.63 -11.98
N GLY A 309 1.24 37.89 -12.84
CA GLY A 309 1.43 38.52 -14.14
C GLY A 309 2.20 37.65 -15.14
N ASN A 310 2.82 38.30 -16.15
CA ASN A 310 3.48 37.63 -17.29
C ASN A 310 4.88 37.06 -17.02
N ASN A 311 5.25 36.80 -15.78
CA ASN A 311 6.52 36.14 -15.35
C ASN A 311 7.84 36.79 -15.87
N SER A 312 7.81 37.93 -16.54
CA SER A 312 8.97 38.55 -17.19
C SER A 312 9.99 39.18 -16.23
N GLY A 313 9.67 39.24 -14.95
CA GLY A 313 10.55 39.80 -13.91
C GLY A 313 10.99 38.80 -12.84
N TRP A 314 10.68 37.53 -13.01
CA TRP A 314 11.05 36.51 -12.04
C TRP A 314 12.56 36.18 -12.16
N PRO A 315 13.33 36.18 -11.06
CA PRO A 315 14.81 36.01 -11.13
C PRO A 315 15.24 34.56 -11.43
N HIS A 316 14.33 33.61 -11.47
CA HIS A 316 14.60 32.18 -11.72
C HIS A 316 13.82 31.67 -12.93
N ASP A 317 14.40 30.73 -13.66
CA ASP A 317 13.71 30.01 -14.72
C ASP A 317 12.61 29.12 -14.09
N LEU A 318 11.36 29.46 -14.39
CA LEU A 318 10.20 28.72 -13.84
C LEU A 318 10.11 27.25 -14.35
N SER A 319 10.81 26.94 -15.45
CA SER A 319 10.90 25.57 -15.99
C SER A 319 11.77 24.63 -15.13
N ALA A 320 12.56 25.19 -14.21
CA ALA A 320 13.48 24.44 -13.34
C ALA A 320 12.86 24.03 -11.98
N PHE A 321 11.56 24.27 -11.76
CA PHE A 321 10.92 23.83 -10.51
C PHE A 321 10.66 22.33 -10.53
N GLU A 322 11.40 21.61 -9.67
CA GLU A 322 11.29 20.18 -9.45
C GLU A 322 9.94 19.78 -8.83
N ASP A 323 9.65 18.48 -8.80
CA ASP A 323 8.42 17.86 -8.23
C ASP A 323 8.11 18.27 -6.78
N GLU A 324 9.05 18.87 -6.06
CA GLU A 324 8.90 19.33 -4.67
C GLU A 324 8.35 20.76 -4.53
N THR A 325 7.99 21.43 -5.63
CA THR A 325 7.45 22.80 -5.62
C THR A 325 5.95 22.83 -5.89
N LEU A 326 5.17 23.50 -5.03
CA LEU A 326 3.83 23.95 -5.39
C LEU A 326 3.94 25.32 -6.03
N PHE A 327 3.54 25.42 -7.29
CA PHE A 327 3.52 26.65 -8.04
C PHE A 327 2.06 27.09 -8.23
N ILE A 328 1.75 28.32 -7.81
CA ILE A 328 0.45 28.96 -8.00
C ILE A 328 0.67 30.18 -8.88
N GLN A 329 0.06 30.20 -10.05
CA GLN A 329 0.10 31.33 -10.97
C GLN A 329 -1.19 32.15 -10.82
N HIS A 330 -1.04 33.46 -10.81
CA HIS A 330 -2.16 34.42 -10.76
C HIS A 330 -2.00 35.46 -11.87
N ASP A 331 -3.08 35.83 -12.54
CA ASP A 331 -3.05 36.71 -13.71
C ASP A 331 -2.78 38.17 -13.37
N ALA A 332 -3.17 38.62 -12.18
CA ALA A 332 -2.96 39.99 -11.74
C ALA A 332 -1.63 40.15 -10.98
N GLU A 333 -1.00 41.32 -11.13
CA GLU A 333 0.22 41.69 -10.38
C GLU A 333 -0.09 41.85 -8.88
N LEU A 334 0.89 41.52 -8.03
CA LEU A 334 0.80 41.78 -6.61
C LEU A 334 0.99 43.27 -6.32
N ALA A 335 0.03 43.87 -5.62
CA ALA A 335 0.09 45.25 -5.16
C ALA A 335 0.81 45.34 -3.81
N ASP A 336 0.58 44.37 -2.91
CA ASP A 336 1.14 44.39 -1.55
C ASP A 336 1.26 42.98 -0.96
N CYS A 337 2.14 42.84 0.03
CA CYS A 337 2.34 41.62 0.82
C CYS A 337 2.61 41.95 2.27
N HIS A 338 1.87 41.31 3.16
CA HIS A 338 2.05 41.47 4.60
C HIS A 338 2.24 40.12 5.29
N ILE A 339 3.24 40.05 6.21
CA ILE A 339 3.61 38.84 6.91
C ILE A 339 3.44 39.03 8.41
N VAL A 340 2.59 38.22 9.01
CA VAL A 340 2.34 38.21 10.47
C VAL A 340 2.74 36.86 11.05
N SER A 341 3.66 36.86 12.03
CA SER A 341 4.10 35.66 12.72
C SER A 341 3.69 35.65 14.20
N SER A 342 3.60 34.46 14.82
CA SER A 342 3.52 34.29 16.25
C SER A 342 4.84 34.72 16.92
N GLU A 343 4.81 35.01 18.23
CA GLU A 343 6.05 35.33 19.00
C GLU A 343 7.00 34.11 19.06
N SER A 344 6.45 32.92 19.09
CA SER A 344 7.19 31.66 19.05
C SER A 344 7.74 31.29 17.67
N GLY A 345 7.27 31.96 16.60
CA GLY A 345 7.68 31.67 15.22
C GLY A 345 7.07 30.39 14.62
N ASP A 346 6.19 29.71 15.36
CA ASP A 346 5.56 28.43 14.97
C ASP A 346 4.32 28.61 14.05
N LEU A 347 3.82 29.84 13.95
CA LEU A 347 2.73 30.21 13.04
C LEU A 347 3.11 31.45 12.24
N CYS A 348 2.94 31.41 10.94
CA CYS A 348 3.13 32.55 10.08
C CYS A 348 1.97 32.65 9.07
N ILE A 349 1.37 33.83 8.98
CA ILE A 349 0.34 34.16 7.99
C ILE A 349 0.98 35.09 6.96
N VAL A 350 0.90 34.72 5.71
CA VAL A 350 1.30 35.54 4.58
C VAL A 350 0.05 35.95 3.82
N GLY A 351 -0.25 37.22 3.86
CA GLY A 351 -1.35 37.81 3.08
C GLY A 351 -0.77 38.57 1.89
N MET A 352 -1.38 38.39 0.74
CA MET A 352 -1.04 39.04 -0.51
C MET A 352 -2.29 39.73 -1.06
N LYS A 353 -2.11 40.91 -1.61
CA LYS A 353 -3.19 41.67 -2.27
C LYS A 353 -2.77 41.93 -3.71
N ASP A 354 -3.60 41.59 -4.67
CA ASP A 354 -3.33 41.87 -6.08
C ASP A 354 -3.80 43.30 -6.46
N THR A 355 -3.47 43.71 -7.67
CA THR A 355 -3.89 45.02 -8.21
C THR A 355 -5.40 45.15 -8.42
N ALA A 356 -6.14 44.06 -8.44
CA ALA A 356 -7.60 44.02 -8.50
C ALA A 356 -8.27 44.09 -7.10
N GLY A 357 -7.46 44.03 -6.02
CA GLY A 357 -7.94 44.09 -4.64
C GLY A 357 -8.29 42.71 -4.06
N CYS A 358 -8.02 41.61 -4.78
CA CYS A 358 -8.20 40.24 -4.27
C CYS A 358 -7.13 39.88 -3.25
N LEU A 359 -7.51 39.17 -2.20
CA LEU A 359 -6.61 38.71 -1.14
C LEU A 359 -6.31 37.23 -1.30
N ILE A 360 -5.03 36.86 -1.18
CA ILE A 360 -4.55 35.49 -1.17
C ILE A 360 -3.81 35.26 0.15
N MET A 361 -4.02 34.12 0.77
CA MET A 361 -3.46 33.86 2.09
C MET A 361 -2.75 32.52 2.19
N TRP A 362 -1.58 32.53 2.81
CA TRP A 362 -0.87 31.32 3.24
C TRP A 362 -0.84 31.24 4.75
N VAL A 363 -1.18 30.07 5.30
CA VAL A 363 -1.06 29.74 6.71
C VAL A 363 0.06 28.71 6.85
N LEU A 364 1.21 29.12 7.35
CA LEU A 364 2.40 28.30 7.53
C LEU A 364 2.55 27.93 9.00
N VAL A 365 2.67 26.62 9.29
CA VAL A 365 2.70 26.08 10.65
C VAL A 365 3.94 25.22 10.86
N ASP A 366 4.75 25.55 11.88
CA ASP A 366 5.82 24.68 12.37
C ASP A 366 5.28 23.74 13.45
N GLY A 367 4.55 22.72 13.05
CA GLY A 367 3.88 21.78 13.92
C GLY A 367 3.20 20.65 13.18
N CYS A 368 2.62 19.74 13.93
CA CYS A 368 1.90 18.58 13.37
C CYS A 368 0.40 18.87 13.33
N LEU A 369 -0.19 18.89 12.12
CA LEU A 369 -1.62 19.02 11.89
C LEU A 369 -2.21 17.73 11.35
N GLN A 370 -3.37 17.33 11.89
CA GLN A 370 -4.20 16.27 11.32
C GLN A 370 -5.06 16.83 10.18
N ASP A 371 -5.59 15.97 9.29
CA ASP A 371 -6.38 16.37 8.12
C ASP A 371 -7.55 17.28 8.48
N GLY A 372 -8.30 16.96 9.53
CA GLY A 372 -9.37 17.80 10.02
C GLY A 372 -8.93 19.17 10.54
N GLN A 373 -7.69 19.29 11.03
CA GLN A 373 -7.12 20.56 11.47
C GLN A 373 -6.70 21.45 10.30
N PHE A 374 -6.20 20.87 9.20
CA PHE A 374 -5.94 21.61 7.96
C PHE A 374 -7.23 22.25 7.44
N VAL A 375 -8.34 21.48 7.38
CA VAL A 375 -9.62 21.98 6.91
C VAL A 375 -10.15 23.09 7.85
N LYS A 376 -10.05 22.90 9.17
CA LYS A 376 -10.44 23.92 10.15
C LYS A 376 -9.59 25.19 10.03
N ALA A 377 -8.27 25.04 9.80
CA ALA A 377 -7.38 26.18 9.61
C ALA A 377 -7.76 27.01 8.36
N ILE A 378 -8.06 26.34 7.25
CA ILE A 378 -8.57 27.01 6.03
C ILE A 378 -9.88 27.76 6.34
N SER A 379 -10.85 27.07 6.94
CA SER A 379 -12.16 27.67 7.27
C SER A 379 -12.02 28.84 8.22
N THR A 380 -11.13 28.76 9.21
CA THR A 380 -10.88 29.83 10.19
C THR A 380 -10.25 31.05 9.52
N ALA A 381 -9.24 30.84 8.68
CA ALA A 381 -8.61 31.94 7.95
C ALA A 381 -9.57 32.58 6.94
N ALA A 382 -10.34 31.79 6.19
CA ALA A 382 -11.34 32.28 5.26
C ALA A 382 -12.44 33.07 5.98
N ASN A 383 -12.94 32.60 7.13
CA ASN A 383 -13.96 33.31 7.92
C ASN A 383 -13.44 34.63 8.50
N ALA A 384 -12.17 34.65 8.97
CA ALA A 384 -11.57 35.89 9.50
C ALA A 384 -11.40 36.96 8.41
N ALA A 385 -11.33 36.55 7.17
CA ALA A 385 -11.21 37.42 5.99
C ALA A 385 -12.56 37.56 5.22
N ALA A 386 -13.67 37.05 5.75
CA ALA A 386 -14.95 36.90 5.03
C ALA A 386 -15.58 38.23 4.57
N GLN A 387 -15.21 39.39 5.16
CA GLN A 387 -15.64 40.70 4.67
C GLN A 387 -14.89 41.15 3.40
N HIS A 388 -13.83 40.41 3.03
CA HIS A 388 -12.98 40.71 1.90
C HIS A 388 -12.93 39.47 1.02
N HIS A 389 -13.02 39.63 -0.27
CA HIS A 389 -12.98 38.48 -1.19
C HIS A 389 -11.61 37.79 -1.15
N VAL A 390 -11.52 36.59 -0.53
CA VAL A 390 -10.30 35.77 -0.43
C VAL A 390 -10.49 34.51 -1.27
N PRO A 391 -10.06 34.50 -2.53
CA PRO A 391 -10.29 33.37 -3.43
C PRO A 391 -9.41 32.17 -3.11
N CYS A 392 -8.27 32.36 -2.43
CA CYS A 392 -7.30 31.30 -2.19
C CYS A 392 -6.77 31.35 -0.75
N VAL A 393 -6.92 30.25 -0.01
CA VAL A 393 -6.28 30.02 1.28
C VAL A 393 -5.53 28.70 1.21
N LEU A 394 -4.21 28.74 1.42
CA LEU A 394 -3.36 27.57 1.50
C LEU A 394 -2.89 27.38 2.93
N VAL A 395 -2.89 26.14 3.41
CA VAL A 395 -2.33 25.77 4.72
C VAL A 395 -1.19 24.77 4.51
N ALA A 396 -0.03 25.06 5.09
CA ALA A 396 1.12 24.19 5.07
C ALA A 396 1.66 23.95 6.50
N ALA A 397 2.07 22.73 6.81
CA ALA A 397 2.61 22.37 8.11
C ALA A 397 3.83 21.47 7.98
N THR A 398 4.81 21.64 8.87
CA THR A 398 6.07 20.86 8.88
C THR A 398 5.86 19.40 9.27
N GLN A 399 4.74 19.07 9.90
CA GLN A 399 4.43 17.77 10.48
C GLN A 399 5.51 17.27 11.49
N SER A 400 6.18 18.22 12.11
CA SER A 400 7.21 17.96 13.12
C SER A 400 6.88 18.74 14.41
N GLY A 401 7.39 18.27 15.53
CA GLY A 401 7.14 18.93 16.82
C GLY A 401 5.88 18.43 17.56
N ARG A 402 5.32 19.26 18.42
CA ARG A 402 4.13 18.92 19.22
C ARG A 402 2.86 19.09 18.41
N SER A 403 1.88 18.22 18.67
CA SER A 403 0.51 18.45 18.19
C SER A 403 0.00 19.76 18.79
N ALA A 404 -0.50 20.65 17.94
CA ALA A 404 -1.08 21.92 18.40
C ALA A 404 -2.34 21.65 19.24
N ASP A 405 -2.47 22.37 20.36
CA ASP A 405 -3.74 22.45 21.09
C ASP A 405 -4.79 23.07 20.15
N GLN A 406 -5.84 22.31 19.84
CA GLN A 406 -6.75 22.62 18.74
C GLN A 406 -7.40 24.01 18.88
N ASP A 407 -7.90 24.34 20.07
CA ASP A 407 -8.68 25.56 20.24
C ASP A 407 -7.79 26.80 20.35
N ALA A 408 -6.69 26.71 21.08
CA ALA A 408 -5.74 27.82 21.19
C ALA A 408 -5.09 28.13 19.83
N PHE A 409 -4.78 27.11 19.03
CA PHE A 409 -4.19 27.27 17.71
C PHE A 409 -5.15 27.93 16.69
N LEU A 410 -6.41 27.53 16.66
CA LEU A 410 -7.42 28.16 15.79
C LEU A 410 -7.67 29.63 16.15
N ILE A 411 -7.68 29.96 17.45
CA ILE A 411 -7.78 31.36 17.91
C ILE A 411 -6.56 32.18 17.42
N GLN A 412 -5.37 31.61 17.46
CA GLN A 412 -4.18 32.29 16.94
C GLN A 412 -4.28 32.52 15.41
N ILE A 413 -4.70 31.52 14.65
CA ILE A 413 -4.94 31.68 13.19
C ILE A 413 -5.94 32.83 12.97
N GLN A 414 -7.08 32.83 13.64
CA GLN A 414 -8.10 33.85 13.50
C GLN A 414 -7.54 35.25 13.76
N ASN A 415 -6.87 35.46 14.89
CA ASN A 415 -6.33 36.74 15.29
C ASN A 415 -5.24 37.24 14.35
N LYS A 416 -4.30 36.37 13.97
CA LYS A 416 -3.22 36.73 13.05
C LYS A 416 -3.70 36.98 11.65
N THR A 417 -4.69 36.22 11.16
CA THR A 417 -5.34 36.46 9.88
C THR A 417 -6.03 37.83 9.87
N ALA A 418 -6.81 38.16 10.90
CA ALA A 418 -7.47 39.46 11.00
C ALA A 418 -6.44 40.61 11.03
N ALA A 419 -5.33 40.46 11.74
CA ALA A 419 -4.28 41.46 11.77
C ALA A 419 -3.62 41.65 10.40
N CYS A 420 -3.36 40.55 9.69
CA CYS A 420 -2.77 40.56 8.34
C CYS A 420 -3.71 41.23 7.33
N VAL A 421 -4.98 40.86 7.34
CA VAL A 421 -6.01 41.47 6.47
C VAL A 421 -6.13 42.97 6.74
N LYS A 422 -6.18 43.38 8.02
CA LYS A 422 -6.23 44.80 8.37
C LYS A 422 -5.05 45.57 7.80
N ALA A 423 -3.82 45.04 7.94
CA ALA A 423 -2.63 45.70 7.45
C ALA A 423 -2.55 45.79 5.91
N LEU A 424 -3.24 44.93 5.17
CA LEU A 424 -3.34 45.00 3.70
C LEU A 424 -4.42 45.96 3.18
N ILE A 425 -5.32 46.36 4.07
CA ILE A 425 -6.46 47.23 3.70
C ILE A 425 -6.20 48.69 4.09
N ASP A 426 -5.59 48.91 5.27
CA ASP A 426 -5.14 50.22 5.74
C ASP A 426 -3.98 50.77 4.88
#